data_15749fad440e893fcf0db71e72d8a740
#
_entry.id   15749fad440e893fcf0db71e72d8a740
#
_cell.length_a   1.000
_cell.length_b   1.000
_cell.length_c   1.000
_cell.angle_alpha   90.00
_cell.angle_beta   90.00
_cell.angle_gamma   90.00
#
_symmetry.space_group_name_H-M   'P 1'
#
loop_
_entity.id
_entity.type
_entity.pdbx_description
1 polymer ?
#
loop_
_entity_poly.entity_id
_entity_poly.type
_entity_poly.pdbx_seq_one_letter_code
_entity_poly.pdbx_strand_id
1 'polypeptide(L)'
;MMNNRTVGSEYFANLDPFLLYVLLFAIVYGQQQATFSAILAVAGYMFRQMYTRSSFEVLIDYNTYVWIAQLFILGLVVGYMRDQIRTMRAESAELEEHLSRQIVDIRDINESNVRVREVMEQQLVGQKDSLGKIYSITRQLDQSMPDEVVFHAVEMLTKLMETKDVAFYSVVNDDYARLFSASSEKARSLGNSIRYREMTEIYDELLEEKVYINKTMDERYPLMVRGIYEDGKLQMVIMLWGLNWEKMTLGRANFLTVVSYLIQNAVLRAQRYIQALEEKRYSYGSRILEKDAF
;
A
#
# COMPACT_ATOMS: atom_id res chain seq x y z
N MET A 1 26.52 -27.28 -69.45
CA MET A 1 25.19 -27.81 -69.13
C MET A 1 25.32 -29.29 -68.80
N MET A 2 25.16 -29.62 -67.55
CA MET A 2 25.12 -31.03 -67.11
C MET A 2 23.77 -31.61 -67.57
N ASN A 3 23.84 -32.41 -68.58
CA ASN A 3 22.69 -33.15 -69.08
C ASN A 3 22.24 -34.18 -68.05
N ASN A 4 21.21 -33.91 -67.30
CA ASN A 4 20.70 -34.80 -66.26
C ASN A 4 19.83 -35.90 -66.85
N ARG A 5 20.45 -36.73 -67.76
CA ARG A 5 19.81 -37.87 -68.42
C ARG A 5 19.45 -39.00 -67.46
N THR A 6 19.71 -38.84 -66.16
CA THR A 6 19.44 -39.90 -65.16
C THR A 6 18.08 -39.79 -64.51
N VAL A 7 17.35 -38.68 -64.69
CA VAL A 7 15.98 -38.53 -64.19
C VAL A 7 15.10 -38.25 -65.41
N GLY A 8 14.44 -39.24 -65.91
CA GLY A 8 13.75 -39.31 -67.20
C GLY A 8 12.53 -38.41 -67.37
N SER A 9 12.59 -37.12 -66.99
CA SER A 9 11.59 -36.14 -67.30
C SER A 9 12.24 -34.87 -67.84
N GLU A 10 11.72 -34.33 -68.95
CA GLU A 10 12.13 -33.08 -69.57
C GLU A 10 12.03 -31.87 -68.64
N TYR A 11 11.24 -31.97 -67.58
CA TYR A 11 11.05 -30.90 -66.56
C TYR A 11 12.26 -30.70 -65.68
N PHE A 12 13.11 -31.72 -65.49
CA PHE A 12 14.30 -31.64 -64.61
C PHE A 12 15.61 -31.51 -65.41
N ALA A 13 15.53 -31.38 -66.74
CA ALA A 13 16.72 -31.30 -67.61
C ALA A 13 17.60 -30.09 -67.36
N ASN A 14 17.04 -28.99 -66.77
CA ASN A 14 17.74 -27.72 -66.53
C ASN A 14 18.01 -27.47 -65.05
N LEU A 15 17.75 -28.46 -64.15
CA LEU A 15 17.96 -28.29 -62.72
C LEU A 15 19.35 -28.71 -62.33
N ASP A 16 20.13 -27.81 -61.72
CA ASP A 16 21.46 -28.13 -61.21
C ASP A 16 21.34 -28.72 -59.81
N PRO A 17 21.68 -30.02 -59.63
CA PRO A 17 21.56 -30.70 -58.34
C PRO A 17 22.53 -30.13 -57.28
N PHE A 18 23.68 -29.59 -57.69
CA PHE A 18 24.62 -28.96 -56.75
C PHE A 18 24.07 -27.62 -56.23
N LEU A 19 23.45 -26.82 -57.11
CA LEU A 19 22.78 -25.61 -56.70
C LEU A 19 21.63 -25.88 -55.74
N LEU A 20 20.81 -26.91 -56.04
CA LEU A 20 19.69 -27.31 -55.22
C LEU A 20 20.17 -27.79 -53.85
N TYR A 21 21.27 -28.55 -53.77
CA TYR A 21 21.92 -28.97 -52.56
C TYR A 21 22.36 -27.78 -51.69
N VAL A 22 23.08 -26.81 -52.27
CA VAL A 22 23.53 -25.60 -51.53
C VAL A 22 22.35 -24.76 -51.06
N LEU A 23 21.31 -24.54 -51.88
CA LEU A 23 20.12 -23.79 -51.51
C LEU A 23 19.37 -24.48 -50.35
N LEU A 24 19.24 -25.79 -50.38
CA LEU A 24 18.57 -26.53 -49.28
C LEU A 24 19.31 -26.37 -47.97
N PHE A 25 20.63 -26.45 -47.99
CA PHE A 25 21.43 -26.19 -46.77
C PHE A 25 21.36 -24.74 -46.33
N ALA A 26 21.35 -23.77 -47.25
CA ALA A 26 21.17 -22.36 -46.97
C ALA A 26 19.83 -22.07 -46.27
N ILE A 27 18.74 -22.66 -46.75
CA ILE A 27 17.40 -22.47 -46.20
C ILE A 27 17.25 -23.08 -44.81
N VAL A 28 17.84 -24.27 -44.60
CA VAL A 28 17.66 -25.01 -43.34
C VAL A 28 18.61 -24.52 -42.27
N TYR A 29 19.89 -24.35 -42.58
CA TYR A 29 20.95 -24.14 -41.60
C TYR A 29 21.57 -22.73 -41.58
N GLY A 30 21.27 -21.91 -42.61
CA GLY A 30 21.76 -20.53 -42.68
C GLY A 30 23.10 -20.37 -43.41
N GLN A 31 23.72 -19.18 -43.26
CA GLN A 31 24.86 -18.74 -44.08
C GLN A 31 26.13 -19.58 -43.92
N GLN A 32 26.49 -19.97 -42.70
CA GLN A 32 27.72 -20.75 -42.45
C GLN A 32 27.69 -22.11 -43.12
N GLN A 33 26.56 -22.79 -43.02
CA GLN A 33 26.41 -24.11 -43.64
C GLN A 33 26.21 -24.02 -45.16
N ALA A 34 25.63 -22.92 -45.65
CA ALA A 34 25.54 -22.66 -47.10
C ALA A 34 26.94 -22.51 -47.73
N THR A 35 27.83 -21.77 -47.09
CA THR A 35 29.24 -21.66 -47.58
C THR A 35 29.99 -22.96 -47.56
N PHE A 36 29.85 -23.72 -46.47
CA PHE A 36 30.47 -25.05 -46.37
C PHE A 36 29.91 -26.04 -47.43
N SER A 37 28.61 -26.06 -47.63
CA SER A 37 27.96 -26.89 -48.64
C SER A 37 28.35 -26.46 -50.07
N ALA A 38 28.56 -25.17 -50.34
CA ALA A 38 29.03 -24.64 -51.63
C ALA A 38 30.47 -25.11 -51.92
N ILE A 39 31.36 -25.06 -50.93
CA ILE A 39 32.75 -25.59 -51.05
C ILE A 39 32.71 -27.09 -51.36
N LEU A 40 31.87 -27.87 -50.66
CA LEU A 40 31.76 -29.29 -50.87
C LEU A 40 31.19 -29.59 -52.28
N ALA A 41 30.19 -28.83 -52.71
CA ALA A 41 29.60 -28.94 -54.06
C ALA A 41 30.64 -28.67 -55.18
N VAL A 42 31.43 -27.59 -54.99
CA VAL A 42 32.54 -27.27 -55.92
C VAL A 42 33.60 -28.36 -55.96
N ALA A 43 34.04 -28.88 -54.78
CA ALA A 43 34.99 -29.97 -54.70
C ALA A 43 34.43 -31.23 -55.44
N GLY A 44 33.17 -31.59 -55.19
CA GLY A 44 32.51 -32.70 -55.87
C GLY A 44 32.40 -32.53 -57.39
N TYR A 45 32.07 -31.31 -57.80
CA TYR A 45 32.03 -30.98 -59.23
C TYR A 45 33.41 -31.05 -59.87
N MET A 46 34.45 -30.49 -59.28
CA MET A 46 35.81 -30.51 -59.75
C MET A 46 36.33 -31.96 -59.84
N PHE A 47 36.10 -32.77 -58.79
CA PHE A 47 36.49 -34.16 -58.81
C PHE A 47 35.85 -34.94 -59.95
N ARG A 48 34.55 -34.72 -60.22
CA ARG A 48 33.84 -35.34 -61.32
C ARG A 48 34.38 -34.90 -62.66
N GLN A 49 34.71 -33.62 -62.85
CA GLN A 49 35.25 -33.07 -64.08
C GLN A 49 36.66 -33.60 -64.40
N MET A 50 37.50 -33.69 -63.35
CA MET A 50 38.88 -34.22 -63.53
C MET A 50 38.84 -35.69 -63.99
N TYR A 51 37.76 -36.44 -63.72
CA TYR A 51 37.61 -37.83 -64.15
C TYR A 51 37.14 -37.96 -65.60
N THR A 52 36.44 -36.91 -66.11
CA THR A 52 35.82 -36.94 -67.43
C THR A 52 36.54 -36.12 -68.49
N ARG A 53 37.38 -35.11 -68.10
CA ARG A 53 38.11 -34.19 -69.01
C ARG A 53 39.53 -34.02 -68.51
N SER A 54 40.42 -33.52 -69.45
CA SER A 54 41.79 -33.12 -69.06
C SER A 54 41.76 -32.02 -67.99
N SER A 55 42.54 -32.19 -66.93
CA SER A 55 42.57 -31.25 -65.77
C SER A 55 42.84 -29.77 -66.14
N PHE A 56 43.57 -29.52 -67.22
CA PHE A 56 43.87 -28.17 -67.72
C PHE A 56 42.71 -27.45 -68.38
N GLU A 57 41.87 -28.16 -69.10
CA GLU A 57 40.69 -27.57 -69.80
C GLU A 57 39.62 -27.08 -68.80
N VAL A 58 39.47 -27.79 -67.66
CA VAL A 58 38.50 -27.43 -66.61
C VAL A 58 38.91 -26.16 -65.89
N LEU A 59 40.21 -25.90 -65.73
CA LEU A 59 40.76 -24.71 -65.11
C LEU A 59 40.69 -23.43 -65.99
N ILE A 60 40.55 -23.59 -67.30
CA ILE A 60 40.52 -22.46 -68.24
C ILE A 60 39.04 -22.10 -68.66
N ASP A 61 38.08 -22.96 -68.31
CA ASP A 61 36.69 -22.75 -68.71
C ASP A 61 36.02 -21.63 -67.91
N TYR A 62 35.76 -20.48 -68.53
CA TYR A 62 35.08 -19.32 -67.96
C TYR A 62 33.71 -19.68 -67.36
N ASN A 63 32.96 -20.58 -68.01
CA ASN A 63 31.65 -20.97 -67.55
C ASN A 63 31.67 -21.68 -66.18
N THR A 64 32.77 -22.40 -65.87
CA THR A 64 32.95 -23.03 -64.58
C THR A 64 33.11 -22.01 -63.45
N TYR A 65 33.83 -20.91 -63.68
CA TYR A 65 33.96 -19.86 -62.68
C TYR A 65 32.66 -19.08 -62.43
N VAL A 66 31.91 -18.79 -63.50
CA VAL A 66 30.59 -18.17 -63.40
C VAL A 66 29.64 -19.02 -62.58
N TRP A 67 29.64 -20.33 -62.86
CA TRP A 67 28.82 -21.29 -62.12
C TRP A 67 29.22 -21.38 -60.63
N ILE A 68 30.49 -21.44 -60.34
CA ILE A 68 31.00 -21.38 -58.94
C ILE A 68 30.57 -20.11 -58.23
N ALA A 69 30.75 -18.95 -58.89
CA ALA A 69 30.36 -17.65 -58.33
C ALA A 69 28.82 -17.61 -58.09
N GLN A 70 28.02 -18.14 -59.02
CA GLN A 70 26.56 -18.21 -58.82
C GLN A 70 26.17 -19.07 -57.62
N LEU A 71 26.84 -20.22 -57.41
CA LEU A 71 26.61 -21.12 -56.27
C LEU A 71 26.88 -20.40 -54.93
N PHE A 72 27.99 -19.67 -54.83
CA PHE A 72 28.36 -18.93 -53.64
C PHE A 72 27.43 -17.75 -53.41
N ILE A 73 27.14 -16.93 -54.44
CA ILE A 73 26.31 -15.75 -54.30
C ILE A 73 24.89 -16.14 -53.86
N LEU A 74 24.27 -17.13 -54.54
CA LEU A 74 22.94 -17.56 -54.17
C LEU A 74 22.89 -18.23 -52.80
N GLY A 75 23.89 -19.07 -52.48
CA GLY A 75 24.02 -19.71 -51.16
C GLY A 75 24.17 -18.65 -50.03
N LEU A 76 25.04 -17.68 -50.22
CA LEU A 76 25.23 -16.58 -49.28
C LEU A 76 23.99 -15.73 -49.07
N VAL A 77 23.31 -15.27 -50.18
CA VAL A 77 22.13 -14.43 -50.10
C VAL A 77 21.00 -15.13 -49.37
N VAL A 78 20.70 -16.38 -49.76
CA VAL A 78 19.62 -17.17 -49.16
C VAL A 78 19.96 -17.53 -47.69
N GLY A 79 21.22 -17.90 -47.43
CA GLY A 79 21.67 -18.18 -46.06
C GLY A 79 21.61 -16.98 -45.17
N TYR A 80 22.03 -15.80 -45.64
CA TYR A 80 21.92 -14.53 -44.92
C TYR A 80 20.45 -14.17 -44.64
N MET A 81 19.57 -14.26 -45.63
CA MET A 81 18.14 -14.02 -45.44
C MET A 81 17.53 -14.94 -44.36
N ARG A 82 17.93 -16.19 -44.38
CA ARG A 82 17.50 -17.19 -43.36
C ARG A 82 17.95 -16.80 -41.96
N ASP A 83 19.20 -16.42 -41.79
CA ASP A 83 19.75 -15.98 -40.49
C ASP A 83 19.08 -14.69 -40.02
N GLN A 84 18.86 -13.71 -40.89
CA GLN A 84 18.12 -12.50 -40.60
C GLN A 84 16.69 -12.75 -40.12
N ILE A 85 15.97 -13.63 -40.80
CA ILE A 85 14.60 -14.01 -40.38
C ILE A 85 14.63 -14.70 -39.02
N ARG A 86 15.64 -15.52 -38.74
CA ARG A 86 15.77 -16.21 -37.46
C ARG A 86 16.04 -15.20 -36.32
N THR A 87 16.93 -14.23 -36.56
CA THR A 87 17.25 -13.20 -35.58
C THR A 87 16.01 -12.32 -35.30
N MET A 88 15.33 -11.86 -36.36
CA MET A 88 14.10 -11.07 -36.18
C MET A 88 13.00 -11.81 -35.42
N ARG A 89 12.85 -13.11 -35.67
CA ARG A 89 11.89 -13.92 -34.91
C ARG A 89 12.27 -14.06 -33.44
N ALA A 90 13.57 -14.22 -33.13
CA ALA A 90 14.04 -14.29 -31.76
C ALA A 90 13.83 -12.97 -31.02
N GLU A 91 14.17 -11.84 -31.66
CA GLU A 91 13.93 -10.49 -31.11
C GLU A 91 12.44 -10.20 -30.89
N SER A 92 11.58 -10.60 -31.85
CA SER A 92 10.12 -10.43 -31.69
C SER A 92 9.58 -11.28 -30.53
N ALA A 93 10.05 -12.51 -30.37
CA ALA A 93 9.61 -13.35 -29.25
C ALA A 93 10.06 -12.79 -27.90
N GLU A 94 11.28 -12.26 -27.81
CA GLU A 94 11.80 -11.62 -26.59
C GLU A 94 10.99 -10.35 -26.26
N LEU A 95 10.67 -9.55 -27.29
CA LEU A 95 9.85 -8.35 -27.13
C LEU A 95 8.42 -8.68 -26.66
N GLU A 96 7.80 -9.73 -27.24
CA GLU A 96 6.47 -10.19 -26.80
C GLU A 96 6.48 -10.67 -25.34
N GLU A 97 7.50 -11.38 -24.92
CA GLU A 97 7.67 -11.82 -23.55
C GLU A 97 7.84 -10.62 -22.59
N HIS A 98 8.67 -9.65 -22.99
CA HIS A 98 8.88 -8.43 -22.21
C HIS A 98 7.60 -7.61 -22.05
N LEU A 99 6.86 -7.40 -23.14
CA LEU A 99 5.58 -6.69 -23.13
C LEU A 99 4.54 -7.43 -22.29
N SER A 100 4.50 -8.77 -22.37
CA SER A 100 3.59 -9.56 -21.56
C SER A 100 3.88 -9.41 -20.05
N ARG A 101 5.15 -9.41 -19.65
CA ARG A 101 5.54 -9.15 -18.25
C ARG A 101 5.14 -7.74 -17.81
N GLN A 102 5.38 -6.72 -18.63
CA GLN A 102 4.96 -5.34 -18.33
C GLN A 102 3.44 -5.20 -18.13
N ILE A 103 2.65 -5.91 -18.95
CA ILE A 103 1.17 -5.90 -18.80
C ILE A 103 0.77 -6.49 -17.44
N VAL A 104 1.40 -7.58 -17.00
CA VAL A 104 1.13 -8.18 -15.68
C VAL A 104 1.50 -7.19 -14.57
N ASP A 105 2.69 -6.59 -14.62
CA ASP A 105 3.15 -5.62 -13.61
C ASP A 105 2.21 -4.40 -13.53
N ILE A 106 1.80 -3.85 -14.68
CA ILE A 106 0.85 -2.72 -14.72
C ILE A 106 -0.50 -3.12 -14.13
N ARG A 107 -0.97 -4.32 -14.40
CA ARG A 107 -2.22 -4.84 -13.84
C ARG A 107 -2.15 -4.95 -12.33
N ASP A 108 -1.07 -5.51 -11.79
CA ASP A 108 -0.85 -5.66 -10.34
C ASP A 108 -0.76 -4.30 -9.65
N ILE A 109 -0.06 -3.32 -10.25
CA ILE A 109 0.00 -1.94 -9.77
C ILE A 109 -1.40 -1.31 -9.79
N ASN A 110 -2.17 -1.49 -10.85
CA ASN A 110 -3.52 -0.94 -10.95
C ASN A 110 -4.47 -1.54 -9.91
N GLU A 111 -4.43 -2.86 -9.69
CA GLU A 111 -5.21 -3.53 -8.65
C GLU A 111 -4.82 -3.06 -7.24
N SER A 112 -3.51 -2.81 -7.01
CA SER A 112 -3.02 -2.23 -5.77
C SER A 112 -3.55 -0.80 -5.58
N ASN A 113 -3.50 0.04 -6.63
CA ASN A 113 -4.00 1.41 -6.58
C ASN A 113 -5.51 1.47 -6.32
N VAL A 114 -6.30 0.55 -6.90
CA VAL A 114 -7.74 0.46 -6.62
C VAL A 114 -7.98 0.14 -5.14
N ARG A 115 -7.26 -0.83 -4.57
CA ARG A 115 -7.35 -1.16 -3.14
C ARG A 115 -6.96 0.01 -2.22
N VAL A 116 -5.87 0.71 -2.55
CA VAL A 116 -5.44 1.90 -1.79
C VAL A 116 -6.51 3.00 -1.86
N ARG A 117 -7.10 3.21 -3.05
CA ARG A 117 -8.18 4.18 -3.23
C ARG A 117 -9.43 3.83 -2.40
N GLU A 118 -9.84 2.56 -2.40
CA GLU A 118 -10.97 2.09 -1.58
C GLU A 118 -10.73 2.32 -0.08
N VAL A 119 -9.51 2.01 0.40
CA VAL A 119 -9.12 2.27 1.80
C VAL A 119 -9.13 3.77 2.10
N MET A 120 -8.62 4.61 1.20
CA MET A 120 -8.65 6.07 1.36
C MET A 120 -10.08 6.62 1.33
N GLU A 121 -10.95 6.12 0.44
CA GLU A 121 -12.37 6.51 0.41
C GLU A 121 -13.09 6.13 1.71
N GLN A 122 -12.83 4.94 2.25
CA GLN A 122 -13.36 4.54 3.56
C GLN A 122 -12.84 5.44 4.69
N GLN A 123 -11.56 5.82 4.67
CA GLN A 123 -10.98 6.75 5.64
C GLN A 123 -11.59 8.16 5.52
N LEU A 124 -11.82 8.64 4.30
CA LEU A 124 -12.46 9.95 4.05
C LEU A 124 -13.93 9.98 4.49
N VAL A 125 -14.67 8.90 4.25
CA VAL A 125 -16.06 8.76 4.77
C VAL A 125 -16.04 8.75 6.30
N GLY A 126 -15.11 8.01 6.92
CA GLY A 126 -14.90 8.01 8.36
C GLY A 126 -14.51 9.38 8.91
N GLN A 127 -13.76 10.21 8.18
CA GLN A 127 -13.44 11.60 8.59
C GLN A 127 -14.63 12.53 8.51
N LYS A 128 -15.49 12.43 7.49
CA LYS A 128 -16.75 13.24 7.43
C LYS A 128 -17.68 12.90 8.57
N ASP A 129 -17.83 11.63 8.91
CA ASP A 129 -18.57 11.19 10.08
C ASP A 129 -17.91 11.65 11.39
N SER A 130 -16.58 11.73 11.44
CA SER A 130 -15.85 12.23 12.60
C SER A 130 -16.08 13.72 12.83
N LEU A 131 -16.09 14.55 11.79
CA LEU A 131 -16.38 16.00 11.90
C LEU A 131 -17.82 16.25 12.35
N GLY A 132 -18.78 15.52 11.81
CA GLY A 132 -20.17 15.57 12.25
C GLY A 132 -20.34 15.15 13.72
N LYS A 133 -19.63 14.12 14.14
CA LYS A 133 -19.56 13.66 15.53
C LYS A 133 -18.93 14.71 16.43
N ILE A 134 -17.79 15.29 16.06
CA ILE A 134 -17.11 16.36 16.82
C ILE A 134 -18.05 17.57 17.01
N TYR A 135 -18.74 17.99 15.96
CA TYR A 135 -19.71 19.09 16.05
C TYR A 135 -20.86 18.75 17.01
N SER A 136 -21.43 17.55 16.91
CA SER A 136 -22.50 17.10 17.82
C SER A 136 -22.04 17.00 19.28
N ILE A 137 -20.80 16.56 19.50
CA ILE A 137 -20.12 16.52 20.80
C ILE A 137 -20.03 17.93 21.39
N THR A 138 -19.46 18.86 20.61
CA THR A 138 -19.27 20.25 21.07
C THR A 138 -20.61 20.88 21.46
N ARG A 139 -21.67 20.64 20.68
CA ARG A 139 -23.00 21.16 20.96
C ARG A 139 -23.63 20.56 22.23
N GLN A 140 -23.43 19.26 22.49
CA GLN A 140 -23.94 18.61 23.72
C GLN A 140 -23.19 19.05 24.97
N LEU A 141 -21.90 19.40 24.86
CA LEU A 141 -21.07 19.91 25.95
C LEU A 141 -21.23 21.42 26.19
N ASP A 142 -22.05 22.10 25.40
CA ASP A 142 -22.28 23.57 25.56
C ASP A 142 -23.31 23.84 26.67
N GLN A 143 -22.89 23.58 27.90
CA GLN A 143 -23.66 23.81 29.12
C GLN A 143 -23.04 24.93 29.96
N SER A 144 -23.86 25.61 30.75
CA SER A 144 -23.43 26.72 31.56
C SER A 144 -22.84 26.30 32.91
N MET A 145 -23.16 25.09 33.40
CA MET A 145 -22.70 24.56 34.66
C MET A 145 -21.67 23.46 34.46
N PRO A 146 -20.52 23.44 35.16
CA PRO A 146 -19.51 22.37 35.04
C PRO A 146 -20.05 20.98 35.32
N ASP A 147 -20.96 20.86 36.28
CA ASP A 147 -21.59 19.57 36.66
C ASP A 147 -22.43 19.01 35.52
N GLU A 148 -23.19 19.87 34.83
CA GLU A 148 -23.96 19.47 33.63
C GLU A 148 -23.06 19.08 32.49
N VAL A 149 -21.94 19.76 32.26
CA VAL A 149 -20.93 19.40 31.26
C VAL A 149 -20.44 17.98 31.51
N VAL A 150 -20.07 17.65 32.75
CA VAL A 150 -19.55 16.32 33.09
C VAL A 150 -20.65 15.25 32.97
N PHE A 151 -21.90 15.55 33.36
CA PHE A 151 -23.01 14.65 33.20
C PHE A 151 -23.24 14.27 31.72
N HIS A 152 -23.30 15.29 30.86
CA HIS A 152 -23.43 15.08 29.42
C HIS A 152 -22.18 14.41 28.81
N ALA A 153 -20.99 14.66 29.33
CA ALA A 153 -19.77 13.99 28.93
C ALA A 153 -19.79 12.48 29.21
N VAL A 154 -20.32 12.06 30.37
CA VAL A 154 -20.51 10.64 30.70
C VAL A 154 -21.46 9.98 29.71
N GLU A 155 -22.63 10.58 29.47
CA GLU A 155 -23.62 10.05 28.52
C GLU A 155 -23.05 9.97 27.09
N MET A 156 -22.34 11.00 26.68
CA MET A 156 -21.70 11.07 25.37
C MET A 156 -20.61 10.03 25.21
N LEU A 157 -19.70 9.88 26.18
CA LEU A 157 -18.63 8.87 26.15
C LEU A 157 -19.18 7.46 26.11
N THR A 158 -20.28 7.16 26.83
CA THR A 158 -20.91 5.83 26.74
C THR A 158 -21.37 5.51 25.32
N LYS A 159 -21.92 6.49 24.60
CA LYS A 159 -22.36 6.32 23.20
C LYS A 159 -21.18 6.24 22.23
N LEU A 160 -20.20 7.12 22.38
CA LEU A 160 -19.06 7.22 21.45
C LEU A 160 -18.04 6.10 21.58
N MET A 161 -17.77 5.69 22.81
CA MET A 161 -16.83 4.60 23.09
C MET A 161 -17.52 3.23 23.05
N GLU A 162 -18.85 3.22 22.87
CA GLU A 162 -19.67 2.00 22.85
C GLU A 162 -19.45 1.14 24.09
N THR A 163 -19.34 1.78 25.24
CA THR A 163 -19.22 1.13 26.56
C THR A 163 -20.30 1.65 27.49
N LYS A 164 -20.75 0.79 28.40
CA LYS A 164 -21.72 1.20 29.44
C LYS A 164 -21.04 1.71 30.72
N ASP A 165 -19.73 1.57 30.82
CA ASP A 165 -19.00 1.68 32.07
C ASP A 165 -17.99 2.84 31.98
N VAL A 166 -18.43 4.04 32.27
CA VAL A 166 -17.64 5.27 32.25
C VAL A 166 -17.72 5.95 33.61
N ALA A 167 -16.58 6.36 34.17
CA ALA A 167 -16.51 7.15 35.39
C ALA A 167 -15.63 8.38 35.23
N PHE A 168 -16.00 9.44 35.91
CA PHE A 168 -15.22 10.65 36.11
C PHE A 168 -14.89 10.80 37.57
N TYR A 169 -13.61 10.97 37.86
CA TYR A 169 -13.09 11.28 39.20
C TYR A 169 -12.52 12.68 39.19
N SER A 170 -12.93 13.51 40.14
CA SER A 170 -12.36 14.84 40.37
C SER A 170 -11.18 14.72 41.32
N VAL A 171 -10.05 15.29 40.95
CA VAL A 171 -8.85 15.32 41.79
C VAL A 171 -9.06 16.36 42.88
N VAL A 172 -8.99 15.93 44.14
CA VAL A 172 -9.20 16.80 45.31
C VAL A 172 -7.88 17.34 45.83
N ASN A 173 -6.86 16.51 45.78
CA ASN A 173 -5.48 16.86 46.12
C ASN A 173 -4.54 15.94 45.32
N ASP A 174 -3.24 16.16 45.47
CA ASP A 174 -2.23 15.41 44.73
C ASP A 174 -2.25 13.89 44.94
N ASP A 175 -3.05 13.35 45.86
CA ASP A 175 -3.10 11.92 46.23
C ASP A 175 -4.44 11.27 45.94
N TYR A 176 -5.53 12.03 46.10
CA TYR A 176 -6.88 11.49 46.10
C TYR A 176 -7.74 12.09 44.98
N ALA A 177 -8.52 11.23 44.31
CA ALA A 177 -9.59 11.64 43.45
C ALA A 177 -10.93 11.07 43.94
N ARG A 178 -11.98 11.89 43.90
CA ARG A 178 -13.34 11.51 44.28
C ARG A 178 -14.21 11.26 43.06
N LEU A 179 -15.04 10.26 43.14
CA LEU A 179 -16.02 9.95 42.11
C LEU A 179 -16.97 11.14 41.99
N PHE A 180 -16.94 11.73 40.78
CA PHE A 180 -17.84 12.82 40.40
C PHE A 180 -19.12 12.30 39.75
N SER A 181 -18.97 11.42 38.75
CA SER A 181 -20.08 10.80 38.03
C SER A 181 -19.69 9.43 37.49
N ALA A 182 -20.64 8.48 37.45
CA ALA A 182 -20.45 7.17 36.87
C ALA A 182 -21.72 6.67 36.20
N SER A 183 -21.58 6.02 35.05
CA SER A 183 -22.69 5.51 34.25
C SER A 183 -23.25 4.17 34.75
N SER A 184 -22.48 3.39 35.51
CA SER A 184 -22.86 2.04 35.97
C SER A 184 -22.24 1.69 37.31
N GLU A 185 -22.70 0.57 37.93
CA GLU A 185 -22.09 0.03 39.14
C GLU A 185 -20.67 -0.47 38.88
N LYS A 186 -20.38 -1.05 37.71
CA LYS A 186 -19.03 -1.47 37.32
C LYS A 186 -18.09 -0.26 37.25
N ALA A 187 -18.53 0.87 36.75
CA ALA A 187 -17.77 2.10 36.75
C ALA A 187 -17.50 2.67 38.14
N ARG A 188 -18.26 2.24 39.16
CA ARG A 188 -18.05 2.58 40.60
C ARG A 188 -17.22 1.57 41.34
N SER A 189 -16.70 0.52 40.68
CA SER A 189 -16.00 -0.60 41.34
C SER A 189 -14.78 -0.19 42.15
N LEU A 190 -14.13 0.91 41.79
CA LEU A 190 -12.99 1.49 42.52
C LEU A 190 -13.41 2.27 43.79
N GLY A 191 -14.73 2.47 44.00
CA GLY A 191 -15.28 3.21 45.14
C GLY A 191 -15.39 4.71 44.91
N ASN A 192 -15.90 5.42 45.93
CA ASN A 192 -16.18 6.85 45.85
C ASN A 192 -14.92 7.72 46.01
N SER A 193 -13.81 7.16 46.47
CA SER A 193 -12.54 7.85 46.63
C SER A 193 -11.41 6.89 46.32
N ILE A 194 -10.52 7.29 45.43
CA ILE A 194 -9.39 6.50 44.98
C ILE A 194 -8.06 7.22 45.29
N ARG A 195 -7.04 6.44 45.61
CA ARG A 195 -5.65 6.91 45.66
C ARG A 195 -5.00 6.65 44.31
N TYR A 196 -5.15 7.58 43.38
CA TYR A 196 -4.68 7.35 42.01
C TYR A 196 -3.17 7.24 41.87
N ARG A 197 -2.38 7.77 42.86
CA ARG A 197 -0.93 7.57 42.90
C ARG A 197 -0.51 6.14 43.22
N GLU A 198 -1.33 5.39 43.96
CA GLU A 198 -1.03 3.98 44.24
C GLU A 198 -1.19 3.09 43.00
N MET A 199 -1.87 3.60 41.94
CA MET A 199 -2.00 2.97 40.63
C MET A 199 -0.82 3.37 39.74
N THR A 200 0.38 2.87 40.00
CA THR A 200 1.67 3.34 39.46
C THR A 200 1.64 3.43 37.93
N GLU A 201 1.16 2.39 37.23
CA GLU A 201 1.11 2.37 35.78
C GLU A 201 0.16 3.44 35.20
N ILE A 202 -0.97 3.67 35.85
CA ILE A 202 -1.95 4.70 35.47
C ILE A 202 -1.37 6.08 35.75
N TYR A 203 -0.73 6.24 36.91
CA TYR A 203 -0.17 7.51 37.33
C TYR A 203 0.95 7.99 36.41
N ASP A 204 1.86 7.09 36.02
CA ASP A 204 2.97 7.41 35.12
C ASP A 204 2.47 7.90 33.76
N GLU A 205 1.48 7.24 33.17
CA GLU A 205 0.88 7.67 31.91
C GLU A 205 0.08 8.99 32.05
N LEU A 206 -0.54 9.22 33.21
CA LEU A 206 -1.21 10.48 33.48
C LEU A 206 -0.22 11.64 33.63
N LEU A 207 0.95 11.44 34.22
CA LEU A 207 2.00 12.46 34.31
C LEU A 207 2.53 12.89 32.95
N GLU A 208 2.58 11.95 32.00
CA GLU A 208 2.98 12.24 30.61
C GLU A 208 1.83 12.74 29.73
N GLU A 209 0.67 13.03 30.31
CA GLU A 209 -0.56 13.41 29.61
C GLU A 209 -0.95 12.42 28.49
N LYS A 210 -0.68 11.14 28.69
CA LYS A 210 -1.01 10.06 27.77
C LYS A 210 -2.29 9.33 28.18
N VAL A 211 -2.78 8.49 27.26
CA VAL A 211 -3.89 7.57 27.54
C VAL A 211 -3.29 6.26 28.07
N TYR A 212 -3.61 5.91 29.29
CA TYR A 212 -3.31 4.59 29.82
C TYR A 212 -4.19 3.55 29.13
N ILE A 213 -3.60 2.43 28.75
CA ILE A 213 -4.29 1.26 28.19
C ILE A 213 -3.89 0.04 29.00
N ASN A 214 -4.87 -0.60 29.63
CA ASN A 214 -4.67 -1.83 30.38
C ASN A 214 -4.35 -3.00 29.47
N LYS A 215 -3.06 -3.28 29.31
CA LYS A 215 -2.55 -4.37 28.44
C LYS A 215 -2.71 -5.75 29.10
N THR A 216 -2.77 -5.79 30.43
CA THR A 216 -2.89 -7.04 31.22
C THR A 216 -4.31 -7.57 31.29
N MET A 217 -5.32 -6.77 30.88
CA MET A 217 -6.74 -7.08 30.98
C MET A 217 -7.22 -7.46 32.39
N ASP A 218 -6.57 -6.95 33.41
CA ASP A 218 -7.03 -7.12 34.78
C ASP A 218 -8.36 -6.36 34.95
N GLU A 219 -9.44 -7.09 35.20
CA GLU A 219 -10.80 -6.52 35.33
C GLU A 219 -10.95 -5.58 36.54
N ARG A 220 -10.02 -5.61 37.48
CA ARG A 220 -10.02 -4.69 38.61
C ARG A 220 -9.68 -3.26 38.24
N TYR A 221 -8.96 -3.08 37.13
CA TYR A 221 -8.54 -1.77 36.64
C TYR A 221 -9.34 -1.37 35.38
N PRO A 222 -9.50 -0.06 35.13
CA PRO A 222 -10.13 0.42 33.91
C PRO A 222 -9.29 0.02 32.68
N LEU A 223 -9.97 -0.20 31.56
CA LEU A 223 -9.31 -0.55 30.31
C LEU A 223 -8.61 0.63 29.65
N MET A 224 -9.18 1.84 29.78
CA MET A 224 -8.57 3.07 29.34
C MET A 224 -8.75 4.15 30.39
N VAL A 225 -7.69 4.96 30.60
CA VAL A 225 -7.72 6.11 31.48
C VAL A 225 -7.13 7.31 30.78
N ARG A 226 -7.75 8.49 30.98
CA ARG A 226 -7.25 9.75 30.46
C ARG A 226 -7.46 10.86 31.49
N GLY A 227 -6.44 11.72 31.65
CA GLY A 227 -6.53 12.91 32.49
C GLY A 227 -7.15 14.10 31.75
N ILE A 228 -7.77 14.99 32.51
CA ILE A 228 -8.16 16.35 32.14
C ILE A 228 -7.29 17.30 32.95
N TYR A 229 -6.64 18.24 32.28
CA TYR A 229 -5.63 19.11 32.88
C TYR A 229 -6.03 20.58 32.76
N GLU A 230 -5.63 21.37 33.74
CA GLU A 230 -5.71 22.82 33.71
C GLU A 230 -4.36 23.38 34.19
N ASP A 231 -3.74 24.22 33.39
CA ASP A 231 -2.41 24.78 33.63
C ASP A 231 -1.36 23.72 34.03
N GLY A 232 -1.39 22.54 33.37
CA GLY A 232 -0.49 21.42 33.63
C GLY A 232 -0.80 20.62 34.89
N LYS A 233 -1.89 20.93 35.61
CA LYS A 233 -2.33 20.19 36.80
C LYS A 233 -3.51 19.30 36.47
N LEU A 234 -3.44 18.04 36.92
CA LEU A 234 -4.50 17.06 36.76
C LEU A 234 -5.73 17.51 37.59
N GLN A 235 -6.86 17.76 36.93
CA GLN A 235 -8.11 18.18 37.57
C GLN A 235 -9.12 17.04 37.67
N MET A 236 -9.22 16.23 36.62
CA MET A 236 -10.15 15.10 36.57
C MET A 236 -9.52 13.92 35.86
N VAL A 237 -10.03 12.72 36.15
CA VAL A 237 -9.63 11.48 35.51
C VAL A 237 -10.86 10.81 34.91
N ILE A 238 -10.78 10.48 33.63
CA ILE A 238 -11.78 9.72 32.90
C ILE A 238 -11.35 8.26 32.91
N MET A 239 -12.22 7.36 33.31
CA MET A 239 -11.98 5.94 33.39
C MET A 239 -13.04 5.17 32.61
N LEU A 240 -12.63 4.24 31.79
CA LEU A 240 -13.46 3.43 30.89
C LEU A 240 -13.24 1.94 31.14
N TRP A 241 -14.34 1.19 31.34
CA TRP A 241 -14.34 -0.27 31.43
C TRP A 241 -15.21 -0.86 30.30
N GLY A 242 -15.25 -2.17 30.19
CA GLY A 242 -16.21 -2.86 29.34
C GLY A 242 -16.08 -2.64 27.83
N LEU A 243 -14.93 -2.16 27.37
CA LEU A 243 -14.66 -2.04 25.92
C LEU A 243 -14.44 -3.43 25.32
N ASN A 244 -14.98 -3.67 24.13
CA ASN A 244 -14.67 -4.88 23.40
C ASN A 244 -13.23 -4.87 22.93
N TRP A 245 -12.50 -5.95 23.17
CA TRP A 245 -11.07 -6.09 22.82
C TRP A 245 -10.79 -5.79 21.34
N GLU A 246 -11.61 -6.30 20.43
CA GLU A 246 -11.49 -6.05 18.99
C GLU A 246 -11.52 -4.54 18.62
N LYS A 247 -12.10 -3.75 19.51
CA LYS A 247 -12.25 -2.29 19.34
C LYS A 247 -11.18 -1.48 20.07
N MET A 248 -10.25 -2.11 20.79
CA MET A 248 -9.13 -1.45 21.45
C MET A 248 -8.00 -1.12 20.45
N THR A 249 -8.24 -0.13 19.62
CA THR A 249 -7.30 0.34 18.61
C THR A 249 -6.63 1.64 19.03
N LEU A 250 -5.43 1.92 18.47
CA LEU A 250 -4.75 3.21 18.65
C LEU A 250 -5.65 4.37 18.20
N GLY A 251 -6.48 4.17 17.18
CA GLY A 251 -7.47 5.15 16.74
C GLY A 251 -8.49 5.52 17.82
N ARG A 252 -8.95 4.56 18.64
CA ARG A 252 -9.84 4.84 19.78
C ARG A 252 -9.14 5.55 20.93
N ALA A 253 -7.88 5.24 21.22
CA ALA A 253 -7.10 5.98 22.20
C ALA A 253 -6.90 7.44 21.77
N ASN A 254 -6.56 7.68 20.50
CA ASN A 254 -6.46 9.03 19.94
C ASN A 254 -7.81 9.75 19.96
N PHE A 255 -8.90 9.05 19.66
CA PHE A 255 -10.25 9.61 19.73
C PHE A 255 -10.63 10.02 21.15
N LEU A 256 -10.34 9.18 22.17
CA LEU A 256 -10.53 9.51 23.57
C LEU A 256 -9.73 10.77 23.95
N THR A 257 -8.50 10.89 23.46
CA THR A 257 -7.66 12.09 23.66
C THR A 257 -8.35 13.34 23.13
N VAL A 258 -8.85 13.32 21.88
CA VAL A 258 -9.55 14.46 21.27
C VAL A 258 -10.80 14.83 22.05
N VAL A 259 -11.60 13.82 22.42
CA VAL A 259 -12.84 14.03 23.20
C VAL A 259 -12.52 14.58 24.60
N SER A 260 -11.46 14.12 25.25
CA SER A 260 -11.05 14.64 26.55
C SER A 260 -10.68 16.13 26.49
N TYR A 261 -10.01 16.59 25.41
CA TYR A 261 -9.73 18.01 25.20
C TYR A 261 -11.01 18.84 24.98
N LEU A 262 -12.00 18.30 24.27
CA LEU A 262 -13.29 18.97 24.10
C LEU A 262 -14.03 19.11 25.43
N ILE A 263 -14.04 18.07 26.25
CA ILE A 263 -14.63 18.08 27.59
C ILE A 263 -13.89 19.08 28.48
N GLN A 264 -12.55 19.06 28.49
CA GLN A 264 -11.71 20.00 29.23
C GLN A 264 -12.07 21.45 28.88
N ASN A 265 -12.11 21.79 27.59
CA ASN A 265 -12.46 23.14 27.15
C ASN A 265 -13.87 23.55 27.55
N ALA A 266 -14.82 22.62 27.54
CA ALA A 266 -16.20 22.87 27.96
C ALA A 266 -16.30 23.10 29.47
N VAL A 267 -15.62 22.30 30.30
CA VAL A 267 -15.55 22.46 31.76
C VAL A 267 -14.93 23.80 32.13
N LEU A 268 -13.77 24.14 31.56
CA LEU A 268 -13.08 25.40 31.80
C LEU A 268 -13.94 26.60 31.39
N ARG A 269 -14.65 26.53 30.29
CA ARG A 269 -15.57 27.59 29.85
C ARG A 269 -16.72 27.78 30.82
N ALA A 270 -17.33 26.69 31.28
CA ALA A 270 -18.41 26.76 32.28
C ALA A 270 -17.92 27.30 33.61
N GLN A 271 -16.73 26.93 34.08
CA GLN A 271 -16.11 27.46 35.30
C GLN A 271 -15.88 28.98 35.19
N ARG A 272 -15.30 29.44 34.07
CA ARG A 272 -15.06 30.88 33.83
C ARG A 272 -16.38 31.67 33.77
N TYR A 273 -17.42 31.06 33.21
CA TYR A 273 -18.74 31.69 33.18
C TYR A 273 -19.31 31.88 34.58
N ILE A 274 -19.20 30.87 35.46
CA ILE A 274 -19.64 31.00 36.86
C ILE A 274 -18.84 32.07 37.60
N GLN A 275 -17.49 32.04 37.45
CA GLN A 275 -16.64 33.08 38.08
C GLN A 275 -17.03 34.48 37.64
N ALA A 276 -17.27 34.70 36.35
CA ALA A 276 -17.70 35.98 35.83
C ALA A 276 -19.09 36.41 36.36
N LEU A 277 -20.00 35.45 36.61
CA LEU A 277 -21.30 35.71 37.24
C LEU A 277 -21.13 36.05 38.72
N GLU A 278 -20.24 35.35 39.45
CA GLU A 278 -19.96 35.63 40.85
C GLU A 278 -19.30 37.00 41.03
N GLU A 279 -18.33 37.35 40.17
CA GLU A 279 -17.72 38.69 40.16
C GLU A 279 -18.73 39.82 39.94
N LYS A 280 -19.75 39.60 39.09
CA LYS A 280 -20.84 40.55 38.87
C LYS A 280 -21.84 40.64 40.03
N ARG A 281 -21.93 39.58 40.85
CA ARG A 281 -22.84 39.54 42.01
C ARG A 281 -22.35 40.34 43.19
N TYR A 282 -21.02 40.52 43.32
CA TYR A 282 -20.40 41.18 44.43
C TYR A 282 -19.84 42.56 44.00
N SER A 283 -20.09 43.59 44.79
CA SER A 283 -19.54 44.92 44.54
C SER A 283 -18.01 44.88 44.59
N TYR A 284 -17.38 45.62 43.68
CA TYR A 284 -15.92 45.68 43.53
C TYR A 284 -15.22 45.93 44.86
N GLY A 285 -14.45 44.96 45.34
CA GLY A 285 -13.67 45.10 46.58
C GLY A 285 -14.42 44.87 47.90
N SER A 286 -15.69 44.50 47.88
CA SER A 286 -16.47 44.16 49.06
C SER A 286 -17.22 42.84 48.86
N ARG A 287 -17.47 42.13 50.00
CA ARG A 287 -18.33 40.92 49.99
C ARG A 287 -19.83 41.25 50.06
N ILE A 288 -20.23 42.45 49.66
CA ILE A 288 -21.62 42.92 49.69
C ILE A 288 -22.23 42.65 48.35
N LEU A 289 -23.40 41.98 48.31
CA LEU A 289 -24.18 41.76 47.10
C LEU A 289 -24.62 43.08 46.49
N GLU A 290 -24.43 43.25 45.19
CA GLU A 290 -24.97 44.40 44.47
C GLU A 290 -26.51 44.36 44.43
N LYS A 291 -27.12 45.53 44.35
CA LYS A 291 -28.58 45.73 44.46
C LYS A 291 -29.35 44.99 43.34
N ASP A 292 -28.71 44.75 42.19
CA ASP A 292 -29.30 44.04 41.01
C ASP A 292 -29.11 42.54 41.06
N ALA A 293 -28.53 41.97 42.15
CA ALA A 293 -28.33 40.56 42.37
C ALA A 293 -29.47 39.86 43.16
N PHE A 294 -30.51 40.60 43.45
CA PHE A 294 -31.74 40.10 44.08
C PHE A 294 -32.78 39.80 42.98
#